data_0d18792b8dd3b708a9f4da8fbf1344f0
#
_entry.id   0d18792b8dd3b708a9f4da8fbf1344f0
#
_cell.length_a   1.000
_cell.length_b   1.000
_cell.length_c   1.000
_cell.angle_alpha   90.00
_cell.angle_beta   90.00
_cell.angle_gamma   90.00
#
_symmetry.space_group_name_H-M   'P 1'
#
loop_
_entity.id
_entity.type
_entity.pdbx_description
1 polymer ?
#
loop_
_entity_poly.entity_id
_entity_poly.type
_entity_poly.pdbx_seq_one_letter_code
_entity_poly.pdbx_strand_id
1 'polypeptide(L)'
;MKLVGFNARQVEEGLTRRGDDKRTRKKKQGPLSPQCEASNISKLRAEQMEALFNQMVQRLVAQGLVDGERIAALDGSKLPTTKQYEGCGKLKQTRQVKVKGQKEAAIEEYWVYGWKVLVLIDVQTRLPLAMKVVTIEAYEGAWLLPLLKQAQHNLGTRAHISTIVIDRGYLDGEDLWQVHRYGVICVVVSKSNMAVTQDAQGLARQEPARVRERVVRHGHGKTATKLRLRTELVGLEGLTTYDQYGEPTQTQYAHRRDYEGQPINAVVVRLWNNRRPSDGGTVYLTNGSVSDPFVVFDSYDWRSVIENGIFKEGKYPWHLGRFPKRTEAAVIVHCFFTLLVMALTTAFRLWQAQQALSPTMPTQTLPGLTSALLGGEGTARWRLRLKEENRDKVIVFFEDAYGIFLLAELAVLSGLRLRRLPAQLGSRQDILLRFGITPGPSS
;
A
#
# COMPACT_ATOMS: atom_id res chain seq x y z
N MET A 1 15.90 -12.09 -8.11
CA MET A 1 17.03 -12.36 -7.23
C MET A 1 18.14 -11.30 -7.35
N LYS A 2 18.60 -10.90 -8.53
CA LYS A 2 19.54 -9.76 -8.69
C LYS A 2 19.05 -8.44 -8.09
N LEU A 3 17.74 -8.28 -7.89
CA LEU A 3 17.10 -7.11 -7.26
C LEU A 3 17.31 -7.00 -5.75
N VAL A 4 17.77 -8.06 -5.08
CA VAL A 4 17.80 -8.17 -3.61
C VAL A 4 19.24 -8.12 -3.07
N GLY A 5 20.20 -7.64 -3.87
CA GLY A 5 21.59 -7.45 -3.42
C GLY A 5 22.42 -8.72 -3.30
N PHE A 6 21.94 -9.85 -3.84
CA PHE A 6 22.79 -11.04 -3.95
C PHE A 6 23.92 -10.80 -4.96
N ASN A 7 25.14 -11.13 -4.60
CA ASN A 7 26.24 -11.11 -5.54
C ASN A 7 26.10 -12.20 -6.62
N ALA A 8 26.84 -12.09 -7.71
CA ALA A 8 26.74 -13.01 -8.84
C ALA A 8 26.89 -14.48 -8.41
N ARG A 9 27.83 -14.78 -7.47
CA ARG A 9 28.05 -16.12 -6.92
C ARG A 9 26.82 -16.65 -6.16
N GLN A 10 26.21 -15.82 -5.31
CA GLN A 10 25.00 -16.21 -4.56
C GLN A 10 23.81 -16.47 -5.48
N VAL A 11 23.69 -15.70 -6.58
CA VAL A 11 22.67 -15.92 -7.61
C VAL A 11 22.96 -17.23 -8.34
N GLU A 12 24.19 -17.49 -8.69
CA GLU A 12 24.62 -18.70 -9.37
C GLU A 12 24.42 -19.94 -8.50
N GLU A 13 24.83 -19.91 -7.25
CA GLU A 13 24.57 -20.98 -6.27
C GLU A 13 23.08 -21.23 -6.05
N GLY A 14 22.25 -20.20 -6.04
CA GLY A 14 20.78 -20.32 -5.97
C GLY A 14 20.15 -20.88 -7.26
N LEU A 15 20.69 -20.52 -8.41
CA LEU A 15 20.21 -20.94 -9.73
C LEU A 15 20.71 -22.34 -10.13
N THR A 16 21.88 -22.78 -9.59
CA THR A 16 22.51 -24.07 -9.90
C THR A 16 22.15 -25.16 -8.92
N ARG A 17 21.13 -24.99 -8.09
CA ARG A 17 20.68 -26.03 -7.16
C ARG A 17 20.35 -27.29 -7.91
N ARG A 18 21.11 -28.35 -7.64
CA ARG A 18 21.01 -29.64 -8.33
C ARG A 18 19.84 -30.43 -7.76
N GLY A 19 18.88 -30.77 -8.61
CA GLY A 19 17.90 -31.82 -8.32
C GLY A 19 18.41 -33.14 -8.81
N ASP A 20 18.34 -34.22 -8.01
CA ASP A 20 18.59 -35.56 -8.48
C ASP A 20 17.41 -36.05 -9.33
N ASP A 21 17.67 -36.33 -10.60
CA ASP A 21 16.71 -37.03 -11.43
C ASP A 21 16.86 -38.55 -11.18
N LYS A 22 15.92 -39.12 -10.46
CA LYS A 22 15.92 -40.56 -10.13
C LYS A 22 15.93 -41.48 -11.37
N ARG A 23 15.46 -40.98 -12.53
CA ARG A 23 15.40 -41.74 -13.78
C ARG A 23 16.72 -41.80 -14.54
N THR A 24 17.47 -40.68 -14.53
CA THR A 24 18.69 -40.57 -15.33
C THR A 24 19.96 -40.59 -14.52
N ARG A 25 19.87 -40.58 -13.17
CA ARG A 25 21.03 -40.40 -12.24
C ARG A 25 21.92 -39.20 -12.58
N LYS A 26 21.46 -38.30 -13.46
CA LYS A 26 22.15 -37.07 -13.82
C LYS A 26 21.65 -35.95 -12.92
N LYS A 27 22.56 -35.25 -12.27
CA LYS A 27 22.24 -34.04 -11.51
C LYS A 27 21.83 -32.95 -12.50
N LYS A 28 20.57 -32.56 -12.47
CA LYS A 28 20.10 -31.40 -13.25
C LYS A 28 20.72 -30.14 -12.65
N GLN A 29 21.43 -29.38 -13.49
CA GLN A 29 21.87 -28.02 -13.16
C GLN A 29 20.82 -27.04 -13.66
N GLY A 30 20.34 -26.17 -12.79
CA GLY A 30 19.37 -25.15 -13.16
C GLY A 30 18.51 -24.67 -11.99
N PRO A 31 17.74 -23.60 -12.19
CA PRO A 31 16.80 -23.13 -11.19
C PRO A 31 15.71 -24.19 -10.91
N LEU A 32 15.13 -24.12 -9.72
CA LEU A 32 13.94 -24.92 -9.40
C LEU A 32 12.86 -24.63 -10.45
N SER A 33 12.25 -25.70 -10.98
CA SER A 33 11.14 -25.52 -11.91
C SER A 33 9.94 -24.91 -11.19
N PRO A 34 9.10 -24.11 -11.86
CA PRO A 34 7.88 -23.55 -11.27
C PRO A 34 6.97 -24.64 -10.66
N GLN A 35 6.96 -25.84 -11.22
CA GLN A 35 6.20 -26.98 -10.69
C GLN A 35 6.78 -27.50 -9.37
N CYS A 36 8.10 -27.51 -9.23
CA CYS A 36 8.76 -27.88 -7.98
C CYS A 36 8.46 -26.86 -6.87
N GLU A 37 8.53 -25.57 -7.20
CA GLU A 37 8.15 -24.49 -6.27
C GLU A 37 6.68 -24.59 -5.86
N ALA A 38 5.77 -24.76 -6.82
CA ALA A 38 4.34 -24.94 -6.55
C ALA A 38 4.06 -26.19 -5.69
N SER A 39 4.78 -27.28 -5.92
CA SER A 39 4.68 -28.48 -5.11
C SER A 39 5.18 -28.29 -3.68
N ASN A 40 6.24 -27.52 -3.48
CA ASN A 40 6.76 -27.21 -2.16
C ASN A 40 5.85 -26.22 -1.40
N ILE A 41 5.35 -25.18 -2.05
CA ILE A 41 4.38 -24.25 -1.48
C ILE A 41 3.12 -24.97 -1.00
N SER A 42 2.64 -25.95 -1.75
CA SER A 42 1.43 -26.70 -1.38
C SER A 42 1.61 -27.64 -0.17
N LYS A 43 2.83 -27.86 0.29
CA LYS A 43 3.13 -28.67 1.50
C LYS A 43 3.22 -27.80 2.75
N LEU A 44 3.33 -26.48 2.60
CA LEU A 44 3.36 -25.55 3.71
C LEU A 44 1.94 -25.36 4.26
N ARG A 45 1.83 -25.27 5.57
CA ARG A 45 0.57 -24.99 6.25
C ARG A 45 0.38 -23.49 6.36
N ALA A 46 -0.86 -23.03 6.20
CA ALA A 46 -1.21 -21.61 6.26
C ALA A 46 -0.78 -20.97 7.58
N GLU A 47 -1.01 -21.65 8.70
CA GLU A 47 -0.66 -21.17 10.05
C GLU A 47 0.85 -21.01 10.23
N GLN A 48 1.64 -21.91 9.65
CA GLN A 48 3.10 -21.82 9.70
C GLN A 48 3.62 -20.61 8.92
N MET A 49 3.00 -20.31 7.77
CA MET A 49 3.37 -19.12 6.99
C MET A 49 2.94 -17.82 7.67
N GLU A 50 1.77 -17.79 8.32
CA GLU A 50 1.32 -16.67 9.13
C GLU A 50 2.29 -16.43 10.30
N ALA A 51 2.67 -17.47 11.02
CA ALA A 51 3.66 -17.39 12.10
C ALA A 51 5.03 -16.91 11.60
N LEU A 52 5.51 -17.42 10.47
CA LEU A 52 6.76 -17.00 9.86
C LEU A 52 6.74 -15.52 9.45
N PHE A 53 5.62 -15.05 8.87
CA PHE A 53 5.42 -13.65 8.51
C PHE A 53 5.50 -12.76 9.76
N ASN A 54 4.79 -13.11 10.82
CA ASN A 54 4.80 -12.34 12.06
C ASN A 54 6.20 -12.31 12.71
N GLN A 55 6.90 -13.45 12.76
CA GLN A 55 8.28 -13.50 13.26
C GLN A 55 9.24 -12.64 12.42
N MET A 56 9.05 -12.61 11.10
CA MET A 56 9.85 -11.76 10.22
C MET A 56 9.61 -10.28 10.55
N VAL A 57 8.35 -9.84 10.71
CA VAL A 57 8.02 -8.46 11.09
C VAL A 57 8.67 -8.10 12.41
N GLN A 58 8.52 -8.95 13.44
CA GLN A 58 9.14 -8.75 14.76
C GLN A 58 10.66 -8.59 14.67
N ARG A 59 11.34 -9.40 13.85
CA ARG A 59 12.79 -9.28 13.63
C ARG A 59 13.17 -7.97 12.95
N LEU A 60 12.41 -7.53 11.95
CA LEU A 60 12.67 -6.27 11.27
C LEU A 60 12.49 -5.07 12.22
N VAL A 61 11.47 -5.11 13.07
CA VAL A 61 11.26 -4.12 14.13
C VAL A 61 12.41 -4.14 15.14
N ALA A 62 12.82 -5.33 15.59
CA ALA A 62 13.94 -5.47 16.54
C ALA A 62 15.24 -4.88 15.99
N GLN A 63 15.44 -4.85 14.68
CA GLN A 63 16.58 -4.23 14.02
C GLN A 63 16.46 -2.71 13.84
N GLY A 64 15.38 -2.08 14.31
CA GLY A 64 15.23 -0.64 14.30
C GLY A 64 14.70 -0.06 12.98
N LEU A 65 14.09 -0.88 12.13
CA LEU A 65 13.47 -0.38 10.90
C LEU A 65 12.14 0.33 11.16
N VAL A 66 11.50 0.03 12.28
CA VAL A 66 10.27 0.68 12.76
C VAL A 66 10.44 0.98 14.24
N ASP A 67 10.30 2.23 14.64
CA ASP A 67 10.40 2.65 16.04
C ASP A 67 9.50 3.86 16.33
N GLY A 68 9.21 4.11 17.61
CA GLY A 68 8.44 5.25 18.08
C GLY A 68 6.97 5.21 17.70
N GLU A 69 6.38 6.39 17.57
CA GLU A 69 4.98 6.56 17.20
C GLU A 69 4.76 6.35 15.71
N ARG A 70 3.75 5.54 15.35
CA ARG A 70 3.50 5.13 13.97
C ARG A 70 2.07 5.41 13.53
N ILE A 71 1.96 5.72 12.25
CA ILE A 71 0.69 5.81 11.55
C ILE A 71 0.53 4.56 10.69
N ALA A 72 -0.59 3.89 10.87
CA ALA A 72 -0.92 2.70 10.10
C ALA A 72 -2.00 2.98 9.05
N ALA A 73 -1.99 2.23 7.96
CA ALA A 73 -3.10 2.14 7.03
C ALA A 73 -3.55 0.68 6.91
N LEU A 74 -4.86 0.45 6.91
CA LEU A 74 -5.47 -0.85 6.69
C LEU A 74 -6.40 -0.79 5.48
N ASP A 75 -6.24 -1.74 4.59
CA ASP A 75 -7.13 -1.88 3.43
C ASP A 75 -7.19 -3.33 2.96
N GLY A 76 -8.21 -3.65 2.17
CA GLY A 76 -8.44 -4.96 1.59
C GLY A 76 -8.34 -4.96 0.08
N SER A 77 -7.71 -5.98 -0.49
CA SER A 77 -7.64 -6.13 -1.94
C SER A 77 -8.21 -7.46 -2.42
N LYS A 78 -9.18 -7.38 -3.32
CA LYS A 78 -9.79 -8.57 -3.95
C LYS A 78 -8.80 -9.26 -4.87
N LEU A 79 -8.76 -10.59 -4.76
CA LEU A 79 -7.97 -11.50 -5.58
C LEU A 79 -8.93 -12.44 -6.31
N PRO A 80 -9.49 -12.00 -7.44
CA PRO A 80 -10.48 -12.77 -8.18
C PRO A 80 -9.86 -14.02 -8.79
N THR A 81 -10.65 -15.10 -8.78
CA THR A 81 -10.31 -16.40 -9.33
C THR A 81 -11.50 -17.00 -10.08
N THR A 82 -11.47 -18.31 -10.31
CA THR A 82 -12.58 -19.07 -10.86
C THR A 82 -13.22 -19.96 -9.79
N LYS A 83 -14.46 -20.41 -10.02
CA LYS A 83 -15.17 -21.35 -9.13
C LYS A 83 -14.45 -22.68 -8.87
N GLN A 84 -13.39 -22.95 -9.62
CA GLN A 84 -12.63 -24.21 -9.52
C GLN A 84 -11.61 -24.19 -8.37
N TYR A 85 -11.44 -23.05 -7.71
CA TYR A 85 -10.53 -22.95 -6.57
C TYR A 85 -11.24 -23.42 -5.30
N GLU A 86 -10.61 -24.34 -4.58
CA GLU A 86 -11.08 -24.88 -3.32
C GLU A 86 -11.11 -23.80 -2.24
N GLY A 87 -12.19 -23.74 -1.44
CA GLY A 87 -12.34 -22.76 -0.36
C GLY A 87 -12.59 -21.32 -0.81
N CYS A 88 -12.68 -21.04 -2.11
CA CYS A 88 -12.94 -19.67 -2.57
C CYS A 88 -14.37 -19.24 -2.23
N GLY A 89 -14.50 -18.00 -1.78
CA GLY A 89 -15.79 -17.36 -1.60
C GLY A 89 -16.38 -16.86 -2.92
N LYS A 90 -17.60 -16.32 -2.86
CA LYS A 90 -18.32 -15.74 -4.01
C LYS A 90 -18.97 -14.42 -3.63
N LEU A 91 -18.83 -13.42 -4.49
CA LEU A 91 -19.42 -12.10 -4.32
C LEU A 91 -20.23 -11.71 -5.55
N LYS A 92 -21.50 -11.33 -5.34
CA LYS A 92 -22.35 -10.81 -6.41
C LYS A 92 -21.93 -9.37 -6.71
N GLN A 93 -21.70 -9.06 -7.98
CA GLN A 93 -21.37 -7.73 -8.45
C GLN A 93 -22.27 -7.33 -9.62
N THR A 94 -22.40 -6.04 -9.83
CA THR A 94 -23.14 -5.47 -10.96
C THR A 94 -22.19 -4.74 -11.88
N ARG A 95 -22.40 -4.81 -13.19
CA ARG A 95 -21.69 -4.01 -14.19
C ARG A 95 -22.68 -3.37 -15.16
N GLN A 96 -22.34 -2.20 -15.61
CA GLN A 96 -23.06 -1.56 -16.71
C GLN A 96 -22.55 -2.12 -18.03
N VAL A 97 -23.44 -2.70 -18.82
CA VAL A 97 -23.14 -3.23 -20.16
C VAL A 97 -23.87 -2.39 -21.21
N LYS A 98 -23.11 -1.83 -22.15
CA LYS A 98 -23.70 -1.15 -23.30
C LYS A 98 -24.31 -2.17 -24.24
N VAL A 99 -25.63 -2.17 -24.36
CA VAL A 99 -26.36 -2.99 -25.33
C VAL A 99 -26.41 -2.24 -26.66
N LYS A 100 -26.01 -2.90 -27.75
CA LYS A 100 -26.00 -2.30 -29.09
C LYS A 100 -27.44 -1.89 -29.49
N GLY A 101 -27.64 -0.60 -29.74
CA GLY A 101 -28.98 -0.03 -30.13
C GLY A 101 -29.78 0.57 -28.96
N GLN A 102 -29.31 0.49 -27.71
CA GLN A 102 -29.94 1.15 -26.57
C GLN A 102 -29.15 2.38 -26.13
N LYS A 103 -29.84 3.48 -25.77
CA LYS A 103 -29.21 4.70 -25.23
C LYS A 103 -28.74 4.51 -23.78
N GLU A 104 -29.39 3.66 -23.01
CA GLU A 104 -29.09 3.38 -21.61
C GLU A 104 -28.32 2.07 -21.47
N ALA A 105 -27.38 2.04 -20.56
CA ALA A 105 -26.60 0.84 -20.25
C ALA A 105 -27.45 -0.11 -19.37
N ALA A 106 -27.56 -1.37 -19.77
CA ALA A 106 -28.19 -2.39 -18.95
C ALA A 106 -27.29 -2.76 -17.75
N ILE A 107 -27.90 -3.04 -16.60
CA ILE A 107 -27.21 -3.53 -15.42
C ILE A 107 -27.20 -5.06 -15.49
N GLU A 108 -26.03 -5.63 -15.58
CA GLU A 108 -25.82 -7.09 -15.54
C GLU A 108 -25.24 -7.50 -14.18
N GLU A 109 -25.84 -8.49 -13.56
CA GLU A 109 -25.33 -9.11 -12.33
C GLU A 109 -24.45 -10.32 -12.67
N TYR A 110 -23.31 -10.42 -12.00
CA TYR A 110 -22.39 -11.54 -12.20
C TYR A 110 -21.70 -11.94 -10.88
N TRP A 111 -21.22 -13.17 -10.80
CA TRP A 111 -20.51 -13.66 -9.65
C TRP A 111 -18.99 -13.58 -9.84
N VAL A 112 -18.32 -13.05 -8.84
CA VAL A 112 -16.87 -13.05 -8.72
C VAL A 112 -16.49 -14.03 -7.63
N TYR A 113 -15.62 -14.97 -7.95
CA TYR A 113 -15.08 -15.95 -7.02
C TYR A 113 -13.68 -15.52 -6.59
N GLY A 114 -13.25 -15.87 -5.37
CA GLY A 114 -11.88 -15.60 -4.95
C GLY A 114 -11.70 -15.36 -3.46
N TRP A 115 -10.62 -14.68 -3.17
CA TRP A 115 -10.22 -14.27 -1.84
C TRP A 115 -10.05 -12.75 -1.77
N LYS A 116 -9.82 -12.30 -0.55
CA LYS A 116 -9.43 -10.94 -0.24
C LYS A 116 -8.21 -11.01 0.68
N VAL A 117 -7.19 -10.23 0.39
CA VAL A 117 -6.07 -10.02 1.28
C VAL A 117 -6.25 -8.70 1.99
N LEU A 118 -6.28 -8.74 3.32
CA LEU A 118 -6.32 -7.58 4.21
C LEU A 118 -4.90 -7.35 4.69
N VAL A 119 -4.40 -6.13 4.60
CA VAL A 119 -3.04 -5.78 5.00
C VAL A 119 -3.06 -4.51 5.82
N LEU A 120 -2.41 -4.54 6.96
CA LEU A 120 -2.11 -3.36 7.77
C LEU A 120 -0.62 -3.03 7.62
N ILE A 121 -0.34 -1.81 7.21
CA ILE A 121 1.03 -1.33 6.97
C ILE A 121 1.41 -0.18 7.89
N ASP A 122 2.69 -0.03 8.14
CA ASP A 122 3.26 1.25 8.57
C ASP A 122 3.40 2.19 7.37
N VAL A 123 2.77 3.35 7.43
CA VAL A 123 2.71 4.29 6.31
C VAL A 123 4.08 4.83 5.91
N GLN A 124 4.94 5.10 6.89
CA GLN A 124 6.24 5.72 6.66
C GLN A 124 7.22 4.76 6.01
N THR A 125 7.30 3.52 6.50
CA THR A 125 8.22 2.51 5.97
C THR A 125 7.62 1.68 4.84
N ARG A 126 6.28 1.68 4.72
CA ARG A 126 5.51 0.78 3.83
C ARG A 126 5.70 -0.70 4.17
N LEU A 127 6.13 -1.01 5.38
CA LEU A 127 6.25 -2.38 5.84
C LEU A 127 4.87 -2.93 6.22
N PRO A 128 4.48 -4.10 5.70
CA PRO A 128 3.30 -4.81 6.19
C PRO A 128 3.57 -5.26 7.64
N LEU A 129 2.73 -4.81 8.56
CA LEU A 129 2.82 -5.12 9.99
C LEU A 129 1.96 -6.31 10.39
N ALA A 130 0.81 -6.48 9.72
CA ALA A 130 -0.09 -7.61 9.88
C ALA A 130 -0.86 -7.85 8.59
N MET A 131 -1.30 -9.08 8.36
CA MET A 131 -2.13 -9.42 7.22
C MET A 131 -3.04 -10.62 7.49
N LYS A 132 -4.13 -10.70 6.73
CA LYS A 132 -5.03 -11.86 6.72
C LYS A 132 -5.55 -12.13 5.31
N VAL A 133 -5.72 -13.40 4.99
CA VAL A 133 -6.39 -13.83 3.76
C VAL A 133 -7.75 -14.38 4.15
N VAL A 134 -8.80 -13.84 3.53
CA VAL A 134 -10.19 -14.21 3.81
C VAL A 134 -10.93 -14.46 2.50
N THR A 135 -12.12 -15.06 2.55
CA THR A 135 -12.98 -15.20 1.36
C THR A 135 -13.42 -13.84 0.83
N ILE A 136 -13.69 -13.75 -0.48
CA ILE A 136 -13.91 -12.47 -1.16
C ILE A 136 -15.11 -11.68 -0.63
N GLU A 137 -16.13 -12.37 -0.10
CA GLU A 137 -17.34 -11.79 0.49
C GLU A 137 -17.18 -11.42 1.96
N ALA A 138 -16.09 -11.86 2.62
CA ALA A 138 -15.92 -11.62 4.05
C ALA A 138 -16.00 -10.14 4.39
N TYR A 139 -16.69 -9.84 5.48
CA TYR A 139 -16.78 -8.48 6.01
C TYR A 139 -15.43 -8.03 6.56
N GLU A 140 -14.95 -6.88 6.12
CA GLU A 140 -13.60 -6.39 6.44
C GLU A 140 -13.50 -5.83 7.86
N GLY A 141 -14.57 -5.19 8.37
CA GLY A 141 -14.61 -4.59 9.70
C GLY A 141 -14.26 -5.57 10.80
N ALA A 142 -14.75 -6.80 10.73
CA ALA A 142 -14.44 -7.85 11.71
C ALA A 142 -12.95 -8.12 11.91
N TRP A 143 -12.10 -7.69 10.96
CA TRP A 143 -10.64 -7.87 11.01
C TRP A 143 -9.88 -6.63 11.44
N LEU A 144 -10.55 -5.49 11.64
CA LEU A 144 -9.92 -4.23 12.02
C LEU A 144 -9.14 -4.37 13.33
N LEU A 145 -9.83 -4.70 14.42
CA LEU A 145 -9.21 -4.84 15.73
C LEU A 145 -8.24 -6.04 15.81
N PRO A 146 -8.56 -7.25 15.28
CA PRO A 146 -7.60 -8.35 15.25
C PRO A 146 -6.28 -8.02 14.55
N LEU A 147 -6.32 -7.36 13.39
CA LEU A 147 -5.11 -6.97 12.66
C LEU A 147 -4.35 -5.86 13.38
N LEU A 148 -5.05 -4.90 13.99
CA LEU A 148 -4.42 -3.86 14.80
C LEU A 148 -3.68 -4.46 16.00
N LYS A 149 -4.31 -5.38 16.74
CA LYS A 149 -3.69 -6.09 17.86
C LYS A 149 -2.48 -6.92 17.41
N GLN A 150 -2.60 -7.63 16.27
CA GLN A 150 -1.48 -8.40 15.71
C GLN A 150 -0.32 -7.49 15.31
N ALA A 151 -0.60 -6.36 14.66
CA ALA A 151 0.41 -5.39 14.28
C ALA A 151 1.12 -4.82 15.52
N GLN A 152 0.35 -4.44 16.55
CA GLN A 152 0.92 -3.94 17.80
C GLN A 152 1.76 -5.00 18.52
N HIS A 153 1.31 -6.27 18.53
CA HIS A 153 2.11 -7.38 19.02
C HIS A 153 3.44 -7.53 18.26
N ASN A 154 3.41 -7.40 16.95
CA ASN A 154 4.61 -7.49 16.11
C ASN A 154 5.57 -6.30 16.33
N LEU A 155 5.06 -5.11 16.64
CA LEU A 155 5.85 -3.93 17.00
C LEU A 155 6.48 -4.05 18.40
N GLY A 156 5.88 -4.81 19.30
CA GLY A 156 6.33 -4.99 20.68
C GLY A 156 6.33 -3.68 21.46
N THR A 157 7.40 -3.44 22.22
CA THR A 157 7.59 -2.20 23.01
C THR A 157 8.37 -1.12 22.24
N ARG A 158 8.86 -1.44 21.05
CA ARG A 158 9.75 -0.54 20.29
C ARG A 158 8.99 0.54 19.54
N ALA A 159 7.79 0.21 19.09
CA ALA A 159 6.93 1.13 18.38
C ALA A 159 5.45 0.90 18.75
N HIS A 160 4.64 1.94 18.56
CA HIS A 160 3.21 1.84 18.79
C HIS A 160 2.44 2.57 17.69
N ILE A 161 1.29 2.02 17.33
CA ILE A 161 0.38 2.63 16.38
C ILE A 161 -0.46 3.65 17.14
N SER A 162 -0.28 4.93 16.86
CA SER A 162 -1.09 6.00 17.43
C SER A 162 -2.29 6.36 16.57
N THR A 163 -2.18 6.17 15.27
CA THR A 163 -3.23 6.52 14.30
C THR A 163 -3.38 5.43 13.27
N ILE A 164 -4.63 5.09 12.94
CA ILE A 164 -4.97 4.18 11.84
C ILE A 164 -5.89 4.86 10.84
N VAL A 165 -5.53 4.75 9.56
CA VAL A 165 -6.32 5.26 8.44
C VAL A 165 -6.96 4.09 7.70
N ILE A 166 -8.28 4.13 7.53
CA ILE A 166 -9.06 3.03 6.99
C ILE A 166 -10.06 3.50 5.94
N ASP A 167 -10.48 2.59 5.05
CA ASP A 167 -11.51 2.88 4.07
C ASP A 167 -12.92 2.78 4.69
N ARG A 168 -13.89 3.39 4.03
CA ARG A 168 -15.33 3.30 4.40
C ARG A 168 -15.91 1.87 4.39
N GLY A 169 -15.16 0.88 3.95
CA GLY A 169 -15.48 -0.54 4.11
C GLY A 169 -15.46 -0.99 5.57
N TYR A 170 -14.74 -0.26 6.43
CA TYR A 170 -14.60 -0.51 7.88
C TYR A 170 -15.50 0.38 8.74
N LEU A 171 -16.48 1.06 8.15
CA LEU A 171 -17.42 1.91 8.86
C LEU A 171 -18.44 1.06 9.64
N ASP A 172 -18.05 0.70 10.84
CA ASP A 172 -18.90 0.08 11.84
C ASP A 172 -18.65 0.79 13.18
N GLY A 173 -19.71 1.23 13.85
CA GLY A 173 -19.60 2.03 15.06
C GLY A 173 -18.95 1.26 16.20
N GLU A 174 -19.33 -0.02 16.37
CA GLU A 174 -18.76 -0.89 17.41
C GLU A 174 -17.27 -1.16 17.16
N ASP A 175 -16.89 -1.50 15.93
CA ASP A 175 -15.49 -1.74 15.56
C ASP A 175 -14.62 -0.49 15.80
N LEU A 176 -15.12 0.71 15.40
CA LEU A 176 -14.40 1.96 15.62
C LEU A 176 -14.33 2.36 17.09
N TRP A 177 -15.37 2.06 17.87
CA TRP A 177 -15.36 2.26 19.32
C TRP A 177 -14.31 1.36 20.00
N GLN A 178 -14.19 0.10 19.57
CA GLN A 178 -13.15 -0.80 20.06
C GLN A 178 -11.73 -0.29 19.75
N VAL A 179 -11.52 0.29 18.58
CA VAL A 179 -10.23 0.95 18.22
C VAL A 179 -9.96 2.14 19.14
N HIS A 180 -10.97 2.98 19.41
CA HIS A 180 -10.86 4.10 20.34
C HIS A 180 -10.47 3.60 21.74
N ARG A 181 -11.16 2.59 22.26
CA ARG A 181 -10.83 1.99 23.58
C ARG A 181 -9.43 1.37 23.60
N TYR A 182 -8.93 0.92 22.48
CA TYR A 182 -7.57 0.42 22.35
C TYR A 182 -6.51 1.55 22.36
N GLY A 183 -6.94 2.81 22.41
CA GLY A 183 -6.08 3.99 22.50
C GLY A 183 -5.52 4.45 21.15
N VAL A 184 -6.13 4.06 20.04
CA VAL A 184 -5.68 4.41 18.69
C VAL A 184 -6.65 5.42 18.05
N ILE A 185 -6.11 6.47 17.47
CA ILE A 185 -6.88 7.43 16.68
C ILE A 185 -7.24 6.79 15.34
N CYS A 186 -8.52 6.80 14.97
CA CYS A 186 -8.96 6.38 13.65
C CYS A 186 -9.33 7.56 12.77
N VAL A 187 -9.07 7.44 11.47
CA VAL A 187 -9.51 8.39 10.44
C VAL A 187 -10.18 7.59 9.31
N VAL A 188 -11.44 7.88 9.05
CA VAL A 188 -12.25 7.16 8.07
C VAL A 188 -13.23 8.10 7.35
N VAL A 189 -13.46 7.88 6.05
CA VAL A 189 -14.50 8.62 5.30
C VAL A 189 -15.88 8.02 5.57
N SER A 190 -16.84 8.85 5.95
CA SER A 190 -18.23 8.43 6.17
C SER A 190 -18.99 8.21 4.85
N LYS A 191 -20.14 7.55 4.93
CA LYS A 191 -21.09 7.42 3.81
C LYS A 191 -22.12 8.54 3.87
N SER A 192 -22.52 9.05 2.71
CA SER A 192 -23.45 10.20 2.60
C SER A 192 -24.84 9.97 3.21
N ASN A 193 -25.25 8.71 3.35
CA ASN A 193 -26.53 8.33 3.92
C ASN A 193 -26.53 8.13 5.44
N MET A 194 -25.41 8.37 6.13
CA MET A 194 -25.32 8.26 7.58
C MET A 194 -25.85 9.53 8.26
N ALA A 195 -26.56 9.39 9.39
CA ALA A 195 -27.06 10.52 10.18
C ALA A 195 -25.94 11.47 10.59
N VAL A 196 -24.83 10.93 11.14
CA VAL A 196 -23.66 11.71 11.54
C VAL A 196 -23.06 12.54 10.38
N THR A 197 -23.14 12.02 9.14
CA THR A 197 -22.66 12.74 7.96
C THR A 197 -23.56 13.94 7.63
N GLN A 198 -24.88 13.74 7.70
CA GLN A 198 -25.86 14.78 7.42
C GLN A 198 -25.79 15.89 8.47
N ASP A 199 -25.67 15.51 9.73
CA ASP A 199 -25.51 16.45 10.85
C ASP A 199 -24.23 17.25 10.72
N ALA A 200 -23.09 16.57 10.46
CA ALA A 200 -21.82 17.24 10.25
C ALA A 200 -21.90 18.25 9.09
N GLN A 201 -22.51 17.86 7.96
CA GLN A 201 -22.70 18.77 6.82
C GLN A 201 -23.63 19.95 7.13
N GLY A 202 -24.64 19.72 7.98
CA GLY A 202 -25.55 20.76 8.47
C GLY A 202 -24.84 21.78 9.34
N LEU A 203 -24.13 21.32 10.37
CA LEU A 203 -23.39 22.14 11.32
C LEU A 203 -22.24 22.91 10.63
N ALA A 204 -21.52 22.29 9.72
CA ALA A 204 -20.40 22.92 9.00
C ALA A 204 -20.82 24.13 8.15
N ARG A 205 -22.13 24.37 7.91
CA ARG A 205 -22.59 25.59 7.22
C ARG A 205 -22.54 26.83 8.09
N GLN A 206 -22.54 26.64 9.40
CA GLN A 206 -22.55 27.72 10.40
C GLN A 206 -21.18 28.02 10.97
N GLU A 207 -20.24 27.10 10.79
CA GLU A 207 -18.89 27.20 11.34
C GLU A 207 -17.88 27.80 10.34
N PRO A 208 -16.89 28.56 10.82
CA PRO A 208 -15.85 29.12 9.97
C PRO A 208 -14.95 28.04 9.38
N ALA A 209 -14.78 28.05 8.06
CA ALA A 209 -13.91 27.13 7.37
C ALA A 209 -12.45 27.59 7.40
N ARG A 210 -11.54 26.66 7.64
CA ARG A 210 -10.11 26.84 7.32
C ARG A 210 -9.89 26.57 5.84
N VAL A 211 -9.12 27.44 5.17
CA VAL A 211 -8.95 27.41 3.72
C VAL A 211 -7.48 27.17 3.38
N ARG A 212 -7.25 26.22 2.44
CA ARG A 212 -5.94 25.99 1.80
C ARG A 212 -6.10 26.14 0.29
N GLU A 213 -5.29 27.01 -0.31
CA GLU A 213 -5.24 27.15 -1.76
C GLU A 213 -3.93 26.60 -2.32
N ARG A 214 -4.02 25.87 -3.42
CA ARG A 214 -2.89 25.35 -4.18
C ARG A 214 -3.09 25.64 -5.66
N VAL A 215 -2.00 26.00 -6.34
CA VAL A 215 -1.98 26.04 -7.81
C VAL A 215 -1.27 24.78 -8.31
N VAL A 216 -2.00 23.92 -8.97
CA VAL A 216 -1.48 22.67 -9.55
C VAL A 216 -1.39 22.83 -11.05
N ARG A 217 -0.28 22.38 -11.63
CA ARG A 217 -0.10 22.35 -13.08
C ARG A 217 -0.66 21.02 -13.61
N HIS A 218 -1.73 21.08 -14.40
CA HIS A 218 -2.36 19.92 -15.00
C HIS A 218 -2.00 19.83 -16.49
N GLY A 219 -1.51 18.66 -16.93
CA GLY A 219 -1.05 18.45 -18.30
C GLY A 219 0.45 18.67 -18.50
N HIS A 220 0.92 18.45 -19.72
CA HIS A 220 2.34 18.49 -20.05
C HIS A 220 2.64 19.52 -21.17
N GLY A 221 3.86 20.07 -21.15
CA GLY A 221 4.35 20.96 -22.19
C GLY A 221 3.57 22.28 -22.28
N LYS A 222 3.37 22.77 -23.52
CA LYS A 222 2.71 24.05 -23.80
C LYS A 222 1.20 24.04 -23.53
N THR A 223 0.58 22.86 -23.43
CA THR A 223 -0.86 22.68 -23.13
C THR A 223 -1.17 22.56 -21.65
N ALA A 224 -0.16 22.65 -20.79
CA ALA A 224 -0.35 22.59 -19.35
C ALA A 224 -1.18 23.76 -18.84
N THR A 225 -2.31 23.48 -18.20
CA THR A 225 -3.17 24.46 -17.56
C THR A 225 -2.85 24.58 -16.08
N LYS A 226 -2.94 25.82 -15.54
CA LYS A 226 -2.87 26.05 -14.10
C LYS A 226 -4.27 25.86 -13.52
N LEU A 227 -4.40 24.93 -12.59
CA LEU A 227 -5.62 24.63 -11.87
C LEU A 227 -5.50 25.20 -10.46
N ARG A 228 -6.43 26.08 -10.06
CA ARG A 228 -6.52 26.52 -8.67
C ARG A 228 -7.42 25.57 -7.91
N LEU A 229 -6.83 24.87 -6.96
CA LEU A 229 -7.54 24.01 -6.02
C LEU A 229 -7.71 24.77 -4.72
N ARG A 230 -8.95 24.92 -4.29
CA ARG A 230 -9.29 25.47 -2.98
C ARG A 230 -9.93 24.37 -2.16
N THR A 231 -9.39 24.12 -0.98
CA THR A 231 -9.88 23.16 -0.01
C THR A 231 -10.38 23.90 1.21
N GLU A 232 -11.65 23.78 1.53
CA GLU A 232 -12.27 24.32 2.74
C GLU A 232 -12.52 23.18 3.72
N LEU A 233 -12.10 23.34 4.95
CA LEU A 233 -12.22 22.36 6.03
C LEU A 233 -12.90 22.97 7.24
N VAL A 234 -13.88 22.24 7.79
CA VAL A 234 -14.53 22.58 9.06
C VAL A 234 -14.34 21.40 10.01
N GLY A 235 -13.71 21.63 11.15
CA GLY A 235 -13.61 20.68 12.25
C GLY A 235 -14.82 20.80 13.15
N LEU A 236 -15.44 19.68 13.50
CA LEU A 236 -16.61 19.58 14.38
C LEU A 236 -16.33 18.57 15.49
N GLU A 237 -16.58 18.94 16.71
CA GLU A 237 -16.37 18.08 17.89
C GLU A 237 -17.71 17.61 18.45
N GLY A 238 -17.70 16.41 19.04
CA GLY A 238 -18.77 15.94 19.90
C GLY A 238 -20.06 15.49 19.20
N LEU A 239 -20.01 15.00 17.96
CA LEU A 239 -21.18 14.47 17.27
C LEU A 239 -21.61 13.13 17.90
N THR A 240 -22.90 13.01 18.26
CA THR A 240 -23.48 11.84 18.94
C THR A 240 -24.40 11.00 18.07
N THR A 241 -24.57 11.35 16.80
CA THR A 241 -25.48 10.70 15.86
C THR A 241 -24.86 9.55 15.07
N TYR A 242 -23.67 9.08 15.49
CA TYR A 242 -23.06 7.91 14.87
C TYR A 242 -23.54 6.62 15.53
N ASP A 243 -24.39 5.87 14.79
CA ASP A 243 -24.97 4.62 15.28
C ASP A 243 -23.90 3.63 15.76
N GLN A 244 -24.17 2.97 16.88
CA GLN A 244 -23.34 1.91 17.48
C GLN A 244 -21.94 2.36 17.91
N TYR A 245 -21.61 3.65 17.82
CA TYR A 245 -20.35 4.16 18.35
C TYR A 245 -20.50 4.44 19.85
N GLY A 246 -20.11 3.47 20.68
CA GLY A 246 -20.25 3.53 22.13
C GLY A 246 -20.21 2.15 22.79
N GLU A 247 -20.43 2.12 24.09
CA GLU A 247 -20.51 0.87 24.83
C GLU A 247 -21.81 0.13 24.55
N PRO A 248 -21.75 -1.18 24.27
CA PRO A 248 -22.94 -2.00 24.14
C PRO A 248 -23.63 -2.11 25.50
N THR A 249 -24.90 -1.78 25.56
CA THR A 249 -25.73 -1.95 26.75
C THR A 249 -26.41 -3.31 26.76
N GLN A 250 -26.73 -3.84 27.93
CA GLN A 250 -27.56 -5.04 28.07
C GLN A 250 -28.99 -4.73 27.65
N THR A 251 -29.44 -5.37 26.57
CA THR A 251 -30.79 -5.22 26.08
C THR A 251 -31.72 -6.30 26.63
N GLN A 252 -32.99 -5.92 26.86
CA GLN A 252 -34.08 -6.88 27.20
C GLN A 252 -34.45 -7.78 25.99
N TYR A 253 -33.99 -7.48 24.81
CA TYR A 253 -34.35 -8.19 23.57
C TYR A 253 -33.12 -8.88 22.98
N ALA A 254 -33.18 -10.20 22.85
CA ALA A 254 -32.09 -11.05 22.37
C ALA A 254 -31.58 -10.75 20.95
N HIS A 255 -32.24 -9.87 20.20
CA HIS A 255 -31.96 -9.58 18.79
C HIS A 255 -31.52 -8.13 18.52
N ARG A 256 -31.45 -7.28 19.53
CA ARG A 256 -31.08 -5.87 19.37
C ARG A 256 -30.03 -5.51 20.43
N ARG A 257 -28.85 -5.08 20.00
CA ARG A 257 -27.87 -4.44 20.86
C ARG A 257 -28.17 -2.95 20.87
N ASP A 258 -28.42 -2.40 22.03
CA ASP A 258 -28.47 -0.95 22.22
C ASP A 258 -27.07 -0.49 22.68
N TYR A 259 -26.75 0.75 22.38
CA TYR A 259 -25.44 1.34 22.69
C TYR A 259 -25.62 2.62 23.48
N GLU A 260 -24.77 2.84 24.45
CA GLU A 260 -24.57 4.15 25.05
C GLU A 260 -23.69 4.95 24.10
N GLY A 261 -24.32 5.79 23.25
CA GLY A 261 -23.62 6.56 22.22
C GLY A 261 -22.59 7.48 22.80
N GLN A 262 -21.39 7.41 22.22
CA GLN A 262 -20.27 8.27 22.59
C GLN A 262 -20.01 9.32 21.52
N PRO A 263 -19.44 10.48 21.89
CA PRO A 263 -19.15 11.53 20.94
C PRO A 263 -18.00 11.15 20.00
N ILE A 264 -18.15 11.47 18.71
CA ILE A 264 -17.10 11.38 17.71
C ILE A 264 -16.89 12.73 17.03
N ASN A 265 -15.69 13.01 16.56
CA ASN A 265 -15.36 14.22 15.86
C ASN A 265 -15.42 14.03 14.36
N ALA A 266 -15.63 15.13 13.62
CA ALA A 266 -15.69 15.09 12.16
C ALA A 266 -14.95 16.27 11.52
N VAL A 267 -14.43 16.04 10.32
CA VAL A 267 -13.92 17.08 9.43
C VAL A 267 -14.73 17.08 8.15
N VAL A 268 -15.41 18.18 7.88
CA VAL A 268 -16.15 18.38 6.63
C VAL A 268 -15.26 19.06 5.62
N VAL A 269 -15.08 18.43 4.45
CA VAL A 269 -14.20 18.87 3.39
C VAL A 269 -14.99 19.29 2.17
N ARG A 270 -14.79 20.50 1.69
CA ARG A 270 -15.32 21.01 0.43
C ARG A 270 -14.16 21.29 -0.52
N LEU A 271 -14.16 20.62 -1.67
CA LEU A 271 -13.14 20.77 -2.70
C LEU A 271 -13.68 21.64 -3.83
N TRP A 272 -12.96 22.69 -4.16
CA TRP A 272 -13.26 23.58 -5.28
C TRP A 272 -12.23 23.37 -6.38
N ASN A 273 -12.72 23.01 -7.56
CA ASN A 273 -11.90 22.89 -8.75
C ASN A 273 -12.32 23.99 -9.73
N ASN A 274 -11.49 25.01 -9.84
CA ASN A 274 -11.64 26.17 -10.69
C ASN A 274 -12.93 27.00 -10.55
N ARG A 275 -14.11 26.46 -10.30
CA ARG A 275 -15.39 27.22 -10.20
C ARG A 275 -16.57 26.44 -9.62
N ARG A 276 -16.42 25.16 -9.33
CA ARG A 276 -17.56 24.37 -8.81
C ARG A 276 -17.20 23.68 -7.50
N PRO A 277 -17.98 23.88 -6.45
CA PRO A 277 -17.85 23.08 -5.25
C PRO A 277 -18.30 21.65 -5.55
N SER A 278 -17.68 20.66 -4.89
CA SER A 278 -18.32 19.35 -4.76
C SER A 278 -19.56 19.51 -3.88
N ASP A 279 -20.73 19.15 -4.40
CA ASP A 279 -21.98 19.24 -3.65
C ASP A 279 -21.88 18.45 -2.34
N GLY A 280 -22.23 19.10 -1.23
CA GLY A 280 -22.37 18.51 0.11
C GLY A 280 -21.08 18.30 0.90
N GLY A 281 -19.93 18.20 0.27
CA GLY A 281 -18.66 17.93 0.95
C GLY A 281 -18.47 16.47 1.40
N THR A 282 -17.23 16.05 1.55
CA THR A 282 -16.83 14.75 2.12
C THR A 282 -16.66 14.90 3.63
N VAL A 283 -17.15 13.95 4.41
CA VAL A 283 -17.01 13.97 5.89
C VAL A 283 -16.05 12.87 6.32
N TYR A 284 -15.02 13.26 7.06
CA TYR A 284 -14.08 12.37 7.73
C TYR A 284 -14.46 12.26 9.19
N LEU A 285 -14.62 11.05 9.70
CA LEU A 285 -14.84 10.78 11.12
C LEU A 285 -13.51 10.43 11.79
N THR A 286 -13.35 10.90 13.02
CA THR A 286 -12.17 10.62 13.85
C THR A 286 -12.50 10.73 15.32
N ASN A 287 -11.84 9.94 16.15
CA ASN A 287 -11.84 10.10 17.61
C ASN A 287 -10.68 11.00 18.09
N GLY A 288 -9.85 11.49 17.16
CA GLY A 288 -8.78 12.44 17.46
C GLY A 288 -9.25 13.90 17.44
N SER A 289 -8.37 14.82 17.83
CA SER A 289 -8.64 16.27 17.79
C SER A 289 -8.83 16.77 16.36
N VAL A 290 -9.77 17.68 16.19
CA VAL A 290 -10.04 18.41 14.93
C VAL A 290 -9.73 19.89 15.02
N SER A 291 -8.98 20.33 16.05
CA SER A 291 -8.51 21.71 16.21
C SER A 291 -7.70 22.20 15.00
N ASP A 292 -6.95 21.32 14.36
CA ASP A 292 -6.42 21.51 13.01
C ASP A 292 -6.99 20.46 12.05
N PRO A 293 -8.08 20.78 11.33
CA PRO A 293 -8.74 19.83 10.44
C PRO A 293 -7.88 19.40 9.26
N PHE A 294 -6.79 20.12 8.93
CA PHE A 294 -5.86 19.71 7.89
C PHE A 294 -5.05 18.48 8.28
N VAL A 295 -4.77 18.27 9.56
CA VAL A 295 -4.07 17.07 10.05
C VAL A 295 -4.89 15.82 9.72
N VAL A 296 -6.19 15.84 9.98
CA VAL A 296 -7.09 14.72 9.67
C VAL A 296 -7.21 14.49 8.16
N PHE A 297 -7.39 15.59 7.41
CA PHE A 297 -7.53 15.53 5.95
C PHE A 297 -6.26 15.00 5.27
N ASP A 298 -5.09 15.54 5.65
CA ASP A 298 -3.81 15.14 5.05
C ASP A 298 -3.44 13.70 5.46
N SER A 299 -3.82 13.25 6.67
CA SER A 299 -3.55 11.87 7.11
C SER A 299 -4.35 10.85 6.30
N TYR A 300 -5.54 11.17 5.82
CA TYR A 300 -6.32 10.24 5.01
C TYR A 300 -5.67 9.95 3.64
N ASP A 301 -4.91 10.88 3.08
CA ASP A 301 -4.17 10.67 1.83
C ASP A 301 -3.17 9.50 1.95
N TRP A 302 -2.72 9.18 3.17
CA TRP A 302 -1.82 8.05 3.43
C TRP A 302 -2.45 6.68 3.14
N ARG A 303 -3.79 6.58 3.09
CA ARG A 303 -4.46 5.37 2.62
C ARG A 303 -4.01 4.99 1.21
N SER A 304 -3.74 5.97 0.36
CA SER A 304 -3.26 5.72 -0.99
C SER A 304 -1.91 4.99 -1.05
N VAL A 305 -1.12 5.04 0.03
CA VAL A 305 0.17 4.35 0.14
C VAL A 305 0.00 2.83 0.08
N ILE A 306 -1.05 2.27 0.74
CA ILE A 306 -1.29 0.83 0.70
C ILE A 306 -1.78 0.39 -0.67
N GLU A 307 -2.65 1.18 -1.30
CA GLU A 307 -3.20 0.88 -2.62
C GLU A 307 -2.12 0.88 -3.70
N ASN A 308 -1.29 1.92 -3.72
CA ASN A 308 -0.23 2.08 -4.71
C ASN A 308 1.05 1.30 -4.39
N GLY A 309 1.46 1.25 -3.11
CA GLY A 309 2.71 0.64 -2.67
C GLY A 309 2.62 -0.87 -2.45
N ILE A 310 1.48 -1.36 -1.95
CA ILE A 310 1.33 -2.78 -1.61
C ILE A 310 0.50 -3.51 -2.67
N PHE A 311 -0.74 -3.09 -2.90
CA PHE A 311 -1.64 -3.87 -3.74
C PHE A 311 -1.30 -3.77 -5.23
N LYS A 312 -0.97 -2.58 -5.72
CA LYS A 312 -0.61 -2.39 -7.12
C LYS A 312 0.73 -3.03 -7.44
N GLU A 313 1.73 -2.85 -6.56
CA GLU A 313 3.02 -3.51 -6.69
C GLU A 313 2.89 -5.03 -6.52
N GLY A 314 2.14 -5.50 -5.53
CA GLY A 314 1.90 -6.91 -5.30
C GLY A 314 1.23 -7.62 -6.48
N LYS A 315 0.17 -7.04 -7.04
CA LYS A 315 -0.61 -7.66 -8.13
C LYS A 315 0.15 -7.74 -9.45
N TYR A 316 0.91 -6.70 -9.81
CA TYR A 316 1.56 -6.65 -11.11
C TYR A 316 2.96 -7.27 -11.10
N PRO A 317 3.99 -6.69 -10.47
CA PRO A 317 5.34 -7.26 -10.54
C PRO A 317 5.53 -8.50 -9.68
N TRP A 318 4.79 -8.66 -8.56
CA TRP A 318 4.93 -9.79 -7.65
C TRP A 318 3.90 -10.89 -7.84
N HIS A 319 2.94 -10.71 -8.76
CA HIS A 319 1.92 -11.70 -9.12
C HIS A 319 1.07 -12.21 -7.94
N LEU A 320 0.75 -11.35 -6.97
CA LEU A 320 -0.03 -11.69 -5.76
C LEU A 320 -1.35 -12.43 -6.08
N GLY A 321 -1.98 -12.14 -7.22
CA GLY A 321 -3.21 -12.81 -7.67
C GLY A 321 -3.01 -13.98 -8.64
N ARG A 322 -1.77 -14.46 -8.85
CA ARG A 322 -1.48 -15.61 -9.73
C ARG A 322 -1.07 -16.81 -8.89
N PHE A 323 -2.04 -17.59 -8.50
CA PHE A 323 -1.83 -18.69 -7.59
C PHE A 323 -1.23 -19.93 -8.28
N PRO A 324 -0.23 -20.58 -7.65
CA PRO A 324 0.45 -21.74 -8.23
C PRO A 324 -0.41 -23.01 -8.26
N LYS A 325 -1.41 -23.11 -7.36
CA LYS A 325 -2.37 -24.21 -7.25
C LYS A 325 -3.74 -23.71 -6.82
N ARG A 326 -4.76 -24.58 -6.97
CA ARG A 326 -6.16 -24.27 -6.72
C ARG A 326 -6.65 -24.65 -5.31
N THR A 327 -5.77 -25.15 -4.43
CA THR A 327 -6.11 -25.46 -3.04
C THR A 327 -6.08 -24.20 -2.19
N GLU A 328 -6.98 -24.09 -1.23
CA GLU A 328 -7.06 -22.94 -0.30
C GLU A 328 -5.72 -22.68 0.40
N ALA A 329 -5.11 -23.74 0.96
CA ALA A 329 -3.82 -23.62 1.63
C ALA A 329 -2.74 -23.02 0.71
N ALA A 330 -2.67 -23.43 -0.55
CA ALA A 330 -1.70 -22.89 -1.50
C ALA A 330 -1.94 -21.43 -1.83
N VAL A 331 -3.20 -20.97 -1.87
CA VAL A 331 -3.55 -19.56 -2.06
C VAL A 331 -3.09 -18.73 -0.87
N ILE A 332 -3.43 -19.15 0.35
CA ILE A 332 -3.06 -18.46 1.58
C ILE A 332 -1.54 -18.38 1.71
N VAL A 333 -0.84 -19.50 1.55
CA VAL A 333 0.64 -19.57 1.60
C VAL A 333 1.27 -18.65 0.56
N HIS A 334 0.75 -18.63 -0.68
CA HIS A 334 1.25 -17.76 -1.73
C HIS A 334 1.10 -16.27 -1.37
N CYS A 335 -0.03 -15.87 -0.80
CA CYS A 335 -0.24 -14.49 -0.37
C CYS A 335 0.74 -14.07 0.72
N PHE A 336 0.90 -14.90 1.77
CA PHE A 336 1.87 -14.64 2.84
C PHE A 336 3.30 -14.59 2.31
N PHE A 337 3.68 -15.55 1.47
CA PHE A 337 5.02 -15.60 0.89
C PHE A 337 5.32 -14.37 0.03
N THR A 338 4.37 -13.97 -0.81
CA THR A 338 4.53 -12.78 -1.65
C THR A 338 4.74 -11.52 -0.81
N LEU A 339 3.91 -11.28 0.21
CA LEU A 339 4.05 -10.11 1.07
C LEU A 339 5.29 -10.19 1.97
N LEU A 340 5.71 -11.39 2.38
CA LEU A 340 6.98 -11.60 3.10
C LEU A 340 8.18 -11.15 2.24
N VAL A 341 8.24 -11.56 0.98
CA VAL A 341 9.34 -11.18 0.08
C VAL A 341 9.29 -9.69 -0.24
N MET A 342 8.10 -9.11 -0.42
CA MET A 342 7.94 -7.66 -0.59
C MET A 342 8.43 -6.89 0.65
N ALA A 343 8.09 -7.35 1.86
CA ALA A 343 8.54 -6.75 3.11
C ALA A 343 10.06 -6.82 3.26
N LEU A 344 10.67 -7.97 2.98
CA LEU A 344 12.13 -8.12 2.99
C LEU A 344 12.82 -7.19 1.98
N THR A 345 12.24 -7.03 0.79
CA THR A 345 12.77 -6.11 -0.21
C THR A 345 12.67 -4.66 0.25
N THR A 346 11.56 -4.28 0.88
CA THR A 346 11.36 -2.94 1.45
C THR A 346 12.33 -2.71 2.61
N ALA A 347 12.46 -3.68 3.52
CA ALA A 347 13.39 -3.62 4.63
C ALA A 347 14.84 -3.46 4.16
N PHE A 348 15.24 -4.18 3.12
CA PHE A 348 16.57 -4.06 2.55
C PHE A 348 16.82 -2.65 1.97
N ARG A 349 15.84 -2.07 1.28
CA ARG A 349 15.93 -0.68 0.78
C ARG A 349 16.06 0.33 1.92
N LEU A 350 15.27 0.17 2.97
CA LEU A 350 15.34 1.04 4.16
C LEU A 350 16.67 0.92 4.86
N TRP A 351 17.16 -0.30 5.04
CA TRP A 351 18.47 -0.55 5.62
C TRP A 351 19.59 0.09 4.79
N GLN A 352 19.56 -0.05 3.47
CA GLN A 352 20.52 0.62 2.59
C GLN A 352 20.47 2.14 2.72
N ALA A 353 19.26 2.72 2.77
CA ALA A 353 19.10 4.16 2.95
C ALA A 353 19.65 4.64 4.30
N GLN A 354 19.44 3.89 5.38
CA GLN A 354 20.00 4.17 6.70
C GLN A 354 21.53 4.11 6.70
N GLN A 355 22.10 3.09 6.05
CA GLN A 355 23.56 2.97 5.91
C GLN A 355 24.16 4.15 5.12
N ALA A 356 23.48 4.58 4.06
CA ALA A 356 23.92 5.73 3.26
C ALA A 356 23.86 7.07 4.02
N LEU A 357 22.97 7.18 5.03
CA LEU A 357 22.86 8.35 5.90
C LEU A 357 23.82 8.30 7.10
N SER A 358 24.41 7.15 7.41
CA SER A 358 25.35 7.01 8.52
C SER A 358 26.66 7.70 8.19
N PRO A 359 27.15 8.63 9.03
CA PRO A 359 28.38 9.37 8.78
C PRO A 359 29.65 8.49 8.75
N THR A 360 29.52 7.22 9.13
CA THR A 360 30.61 6.22 9.13
C THR A 360 30.72 5.41 7.83
N MET A 361 29.69 5.48 6.94
CA MET A 361 29.82 4.88 5.62
C MET A 361 30.62 5.82 4.72
N PRO A 362 31.81 5.44 4.27
CA PRO A 362 32.54 6.24 3.30
C PRO A 362 31.66 6.37 2.05
N THR A 363 31.60 7.57 1.49
CA THR A 363 30.97 7.90 0.20
C THR A 363 31.45 7.00 -0.96
N GLN A 364 32.37 6.09 -0.68
CA GLN A 364 33.01 5.16 -1.60
C GLN A 364 32.20 3.89 -1.94
N THR A 365 31.05 3.66 -1.31
CA THR A 365 30.27 2.44 -1.56
C THR A 365 29.62 2.37 -2.95
N LEU A 366 29.57 3.49 -3.66
CA LEU A 366 29.12 3.55 -5.06
C LEU A 366 30.03 4.47 -5.89
N PRO A 367 31.34 4.16 -6.03
CA PRO A 367 32.34 5.07 -6.59
C PRO A 367 32.05 5.51 -8.05
N GLY A 368 31.26 4.73 -8.79
CA GLY A 368 30.86 5.08 -10.14
C GLY A 368 29.52 5.82 -10.25
N LEU A 369 28.70 5.86 -9.18
CA LEU A 369 27.36 6.37 -9.26
C LEU A 369 27.31 7.87 -9.49
N THR A 370 28.04 8.64 -8.69
CA THR A 370 28.09 10.10 -8.82
C THR A 370 28.67 10.50 -10.17
N SER A 371 29.73 9.84 -10.60
CA SER A 371 30.37 10.05 -11.91
C SER A 371 29.41 9.73 -13.07
N ALA A 372 28.69 8.61 -12.99
CA ALA A 372 27.69 8.23 -13.99
C ALA A 372 26.52 9.21 -14.05
N LEU A 373 26.02 9.68 -12.91
CA LEU A 373 24.95 10.65 -12.81
C LEU A 373 25.36 12.04 -13.33
N LEU A 374 26.62 12.41 -13.18
CA LEU A 374 27.17 13.68 -13.68
C LEU A 374 27.62 13.62 -15.14
N GLY A 375 27.45 12.46 -15.80
CA GLY A 375 27.85 12.27 -17.20
C GLY A 375 29.32 11.95 -17.39
N GLY A 376 30.04 11.55 -16.30
CA GLY A 376 31.40 11.05 -16.38
C GLY A 376 31.46 9.61 -16.92
N GLU A 377 32.66 9.17 -17.33
CA GLU A 377 32.95 7.77 -17.67
C GLU A 377 32.88 6.95 -16.38
N GLY A 378 31.83 6.15 -16.23
CA GLY A 378 31.64 5.26 -15.09
C GLY A 378 31.07 3.92 -15.52
N THR A 379 31.28 2.90 -14.69
CA THR A 379 30.73 1.55 -14.90
C THR A 379 29.23 1.44 -14.61
N ALA A 380 28.62 2.44 -13.95
CA ALA A 380 27.22 2.44 -13.61
C ALA A 380 26.34 2.80 -14.83
N ARG A 381 25.39 1.93 -15.12
CA ARG A 381 24.35 2.16 -16.13
C ARG A 381 23.02 2.38 -15.43
N TRP A 382 22.22 3.35 -15.90
CA TRP A 382 20.95 3.68 -15.29
C TRP A 382 19.86 3.91 -16.32
N ARG A 383 18.62 3.63 -15.93
CA ARG A 383 17.44 3.79 -16.77
C ARG A 383 16.32 4.45 -15.96
N LEU A 384 15.77 5.53 -16.47
CA LEU A 384 14.62 6.20 -15.90
C LEU A 384 13.33 5.47 -16.30
N ARG A 385 12.49 5.14 -15.34
CA ARG A 385 11.17 4.56 -15.61
C ARG A 385 10.17 5.69 -15.81
N LEU A 386 9.68 5.86 -17.06
CA LEU A 386 8.93 7.04 -17.51
C LEU A 386 7.42 6.95 -17.39
N LYS A 387 6.86 5.93 -16.75
CA LYS A 387 5.41 5.97 -16.45
C LYS A 387 5.15 7.08 -15.43
N GLU A 388 4.11 7.88 -15.63
CA GLU A 388 3.73 9.00 -14.75
C GLU A 388 3.66 8.60 -13.27
N GLU A 389 3.20 7.37 -13.02
CA GLU A 389 3.07 6.77 -11.70
C GLU A 389 4.41 6.42 -11.01
N ASN A 390 5.53 6.48 -11.73
CA ASN A 390 6.85 6.07 -11.23
C ASN A 390 7.96 7.07 -11.63
N ARG A 391 7.65 8.34 -11.82
CA ARG A 391 8.62 9.38 -12.16
C ARG A 391 9.72 9.59 -11.12
N ASP A 392 9.45 9.16 -9.92
CA ASP A 392 10.35 9.21 -8.78
C ASP A 392 11.30 8.01 -8.68
N LYS A 393 11.16 7.00 -9.56
CA LYS A 393 11.96 5.78 -9.52
C LYS A 393 12.98 5.73 -10.66
N VAL A 394 14.22 5.38 -10.29
CA VAL A 394 15.35 5.21 -11.21
C VAL A 394 15.92 3.81 -11.06
N ILE A 395 16.18 3.14 -12.18
CA ILE A 395 16.91 1.88 -12.20
C ILE A 395 18.38 2.20 -12.49
N VAL A 396 19.26 1.84 -11.56
CA VAL A 396 20.69 1.98 -11.70
C VAL A 396 21.30 0.62 -11.95
N PHE A 397 22.07 0.48 -13.02
CA PHE A 397 22.80 -0.74 -13.37
C PHE A 397 24.27 -0.58 -12.99
N PHE A 398 24.81 -1.58 -12.28
CA PHE A 398 26.21 -1.68 -11.92
C PHE A 398 26.73 -3.02 -12.46
N GLU A 399 27.62 -2.99 -13.45
CA GLU A 399 28.14 -4.22 -14.06
C GLU A 399 27.03 -5.26 -14.30
N ASP A 400 27.01 -6.32 -13.51
CA ASP A 400 26.03 -7.42 -13.63
C ASP A 400 24.82 -7.27 -12.71
N ALA A 401 24.75 -6.23 -11.87
CA ALA A 401 23.68 -5.99 -10.93
C ALA A 401 22.92 -4.72 -11.23
N TYR A 402 21.67 -4.65 -10.81
CA TYR A 402 20.90 -3.43 -10.88
C TYR A 402 20.09 -3.20 -9.60
N GLY A 403 19.82 -1.94 -9.28
CA GLY A 403 18.97 -1.53 -8.18
C GLY A 403 17.90 -0.55 -8.65
N ILE A 404 16.75 -0.56 -8.00
CA ILE A 404 15.69 0.43 -8.19
C ILE A 404 15.72 1.37 -7.00
N PHE A 405 15.93 2.65 -7.25
CA PHE A 405 16.01 3.69 -6.25
C PHE A 405 14.90 4.71 -6.44
N LEU A 406 14.44 5.31 -5.35
CA LEU A 406 13.72 6.57 -5.43
C LEU A 406 14.68 7.71 -5.79
N LEU A 407 14.20 8.74 -6.47
CA LEU A 407 15.03 9.91 -6.76
C LEU A 407 15.61 10.55 -5.49
N ALA A 408 14.86 10.53 -4.39
CA ALA A 408 15.33 11.02 -3.10
C ALA A 408 16.47 10.17 -2.54
N GLU A 409 16.37 8.84 -2.62
CA GLU A 409 17.45 7.92 -2.22
C GLU A 409 18.70 8.13 -3.07
N LEU A 410 18.51 8.28 -4.39
CA LEU A 410 19.59 8.51 -5.33
C LEU A 410 20.30 9.85 -5.06
N ALA A 411 19.55 10.88 -4.66
CA ALA A 411 20.11 12.17 -4.25
C ALA A 411 21.04 12.03 -3.05
N VAL A 412 20.59 11.29 -2.04
CA VAL A 412 21.39 11.02 -0.83
C VAL A 412 22.64 10.22 -1.18
N LEU A 413 22.50 9.10 -1.91
CA LEU A 413 23.59 8.20 -2.29
C LEU A 413 24.65 8.88 -3.17
N SER A 414 24.22 9.84 -4.00
CA SER A 414 25.11 10.58 -4.90
C SER A 414 25.66 11.88 -4.33
N GLY A 415 25.17 12.32 -3.17
CA GLY A 415 25.49 13.65 -2.60
C GLY A 415 24.92 14.82 -3.43
N LEU A 416 24.06 14.55 -4.41
CA LEU A 416 23.48 15.57 -5.27
C LEU A 416 22.17 16.11 -4.69
N ARG A 417 21.91 17.40 -4.92
CA ARG A 417 20.63 17.97 -4.55
C ARG A 417 19.50 17.40 -5.45
N LEU A 418 18.40 16.96 -4.86
CA LEU A 418 17.25 16.37 -5.54
C LEU A 418 16.80 17.15 -6.79
N ARG A 419 16.78 18.49 -6.71
CA ARG A 419 16.41 19.38 -7.83
C ARG A 419 17.35 19.33 -9.04
N ARG A 420 18.58 18.82 -8.85
CA ARG A 420 19.56 18.68 -9.94
C ARG A 420 19.50 17.33 -10.65
N LEU A 421 18.98 16.31 -9.98
CA LEU A 421 18.91 14.97 -10.56
C LEU A 421 18.06 14.88 -11.84
N PRO A 422 16.82 15.42 -11.91
CA PRO A 422 16.01 15.35 -13.12
C PRO A 422 16.65 16.01 -14.32
N ALA A 423 17.34 17.12 -14.13
CA ALA A 423 18.03 17.85 -15.20
C ALA A 423 19.23 17.06 -15.75
N GLN A 424 19.92 16.31 -14.88
CA GLN A 424 21.09 15.50 -15.28
C GLN A 424 20.71 14.13 -15.83
N LEU A 425 19.55 13.59 -15.42
CA LEU A 425 19.01 12.36 -15.97
C LEU A 425 18.63 12.51 -17.46
N GLY A 426 18.40 13.73 -17.93
CA GLY A 426 18.11 14.02 -19.33
C GLY A 426 16.77 13.46 -19.82
N SER A 427 16.56 13.47 -21.15
CA SER A 427 15.43 12.79 -21.75
C SER A 427 15.67 11.27 -21.80
N ARG A 428 14.60 10.48 -21.97
CA ARG A 428 14.72 9.02 -22.15
C ARG A 428 15.65 8.65 -23.31
N GLN A 429 15.55 9.38 -24.40
CA GLN A 429 16.35 9.14 -25.60
C GLN A 429 17.84 9.43 -25.35
N ASP A 430 18.13 10.56 -24.69
CA ASP A 430 19.52 10.92 -24.34
C ASP A 430 20.16 9.89 -23.42
N ILE A 431 19.39 9.36 -22.45
CA ILE A 431 19.84 8.32 -21.53
C ILE A 431 20.11 7.01 -22.28
N LEU A 432 19.20 6.58 -23.13
CA LEU A 432 19.35 5.35 -23.89
C LEU A 432 20.55 5.41 -24.84
N LEU A 433 20.72 6.54 -25.53
CA LEU A 433 21.85 6.77 -26.45
C LEU A 433 23.19 6.76 -25.71
N ARG A 434 23.29 7.40 -24.54
CA ARG A 434 24.51 7.39 -23.71
C ARG A 434 24.94 5.99 -23.31
N PHE A 435 24.01 5.05 -23.16
CA PHE A 435 24.29 3.65 -22.81
C PHE A 435 24.32 2.69 -24.00
N GLY A 436 24.35 3.23 -25.24
CA GLY A 436 24.40 2.42 -26.46
C GLY A 436 23.14 1.58 -26.70
N ILE A 437 22.02 1.96 -26.10
CA ILE A 437 20.73 1.30 -26.28
C ILE A 437 19.95 2.08 -27.34
N THR A 438 19.80 1.50 -28.51
CA THR A 438 18.96 2.09 -29.56
C THR A 438 17.50 2.03 -29.11
N PRO A 439 16.80 3.19 -29.03
CA PRO A 439 15.38 3.16 -28.72
C PRO A 439 14.65 2.40 -29.82
N GLY A 440 13.90 1.36 -29.46
CA GLY A 440 13.03 0.70 -30.41
C GLY A 440 12.01 1.69 -30.99
N PRO A 441 11.43 1.41 -32.18
CA PRO A 441 10.40 2.26 -32.75
C PRO A 441 9.30 2.47 -31.74
N SER A 442 8.88 3.71 -31.55
CA SER A 442 7.77 4.09 -30.67
C SER A 442 6.49 3.45 -31.22
N SER A 443 5.96 2.44 -30.49
CA SER A 443 4.63 1.91 -30.72
C SER A 443 3.57 2.82 -30.11
#